data_2fd3b31eac18e4b9bb0c85bf76d149ef
#
_entry.id   2fd3b31eac18e4b9bb0c85bf76d149ef
#
_cell.length_a   1.000
_cell.length_b   1.000
_cell.length_c   1.000
_cell.angle_alpha   90.00
_cell.angle_beta   90.00
_cell.angle_gamma   90.00
#
_symmetry.space_group_name_H-M   'P 1'
#
loop_
_entity.id
_entity.type
_entity.pdbx_description
1 polymer ?
#
loop_
_entity_poly.entity_id
_entity_poly.type
_entity_poly.pdbx_seq_one_letter_code
_entity_poly.pdbx_strand_id
1 'polypeptide(L)'
;MNQLIIMGRLTADVEMRQTQAGDAVGSFSVAVDGPKGRNGEKHTDFFRVTAWRKTAEFISGWFHKGDMIALCGSMHCREYTDNSGNRRTAWEMTADRAFFCGGKNDAGSTKRPTAGEFAQPAATDDFAVIDDNEYLPF
;
A
#
# COMPACT_ATOMS: atom_id res chain seq x y z
N MET A 1 -19.96 6.50 0.97
CA MET A 1 -18.88 5.55 0.62
C MET A 1 -17.62 6.01 1.34
N ASN A 2 -16.98 5.14 2.13
CA ASN A 2 -15.76 5.46 2.88
C ASN A 2 -14.73 4.39 2.56
N GLN A 3 -13.82 4.69 1.63
CA GLN A 3 -12.77 3.78 1.19
C GLN A 3 -11.46 4.55 1.04
N LEU A 4 -10.41 4.03 1.65
CA LEU A 4 -9.06 4.53 1.57
C LEU A 4 -8.14 3.43 1.05
N ILE A 5 -7.30 3.78 0.10
CA ILE A 5 -6.24 2.91 -0.42
C ILE A 5 -4.92 3.64 -0.24
N ILE A 6 -3.99 3.03 0.46
CA ILE A 6 -2.65 3.57 0.68
C ILE A 6 -1.59 2.51 0.34
N MET A 7 -0.45 2.99 -0.12
CA MET A 7 0.74 2.17 -0.33
C MET A 7 1.94 2.88 0.30
N GLY A 8 2.63 2.20 1.19
CA GLY A 8 3.75 2.80 1.92
C GLY A 8 4.57 1.76 2.66
N ARG A 9 5.45 2.21 3.56
CA ARG A 9 6.32 1.35 4.35
C ARG A 9 5.89 1.31 5.80
N LEU A 10 5.96 0.12 6.41
CA LEU A 10 5.77 0.00 7.85
C LEU A 10 6.88 0.75 8.59
N THR A 11 6.50 1.57 9.57
CA THR A 11 7.46 2.30 10.40
C THR A 11 7.98 1.49 11.58
N ALA A 12 7.23 0.46 11.97
CA ALA A 12 7.54 -0.48 13.04
C ALA A 12 6.83 -1.82 12.75
N ASP A 13 7.22 -2.86 13.48
CA ASP A 13 6.49 -4.12 13.45
C ASP A 13 5.08 -3.96 14.00
N VAL A 14 4.17 -4.85 13.60
CA VAL A 14 2.77 -4.80 14.03
C VAL A 14 2.65 -5.16 15.51
N GLU A 15 2.06 -4.28 16.28
CA GLU A 15 1.71 -4.55 17.68
C GLU A 15 0.41 -5.35 17.75
N MET A 16 0.53 -6.64 18.08
CA MET A 16 -0.60 -7.53 18.22
C MET A 16 -1.16 -7.49 19.65
N ARG A 17 -2.48 -7.37 19.75
CA ARG A 17 -3.23 -7.43 21.01
C ARG A 17 -4.46 -8.31 20.83
N GLN A 18 -4.98 -8.82 21.92
CA GLN A 18 -6.29 -9.49 21.95
C GLN A 18 -7.30 -8.62 22.69
N THR A 19 -8.51 -8.56 22.17
CA THR A 19 -9.65 -7.96 22.87
C THR A 19 -10.17 -8.91 23.95
N GLN A 20 -11.01 -8.40 24.85
CA GLN A 20 -11.68 -9.22 25.85
C GLN A 20 -12.56 -10.32 25.22
N ALA A 21 -13.05 -10.09 24.01
CA ALA A 21 -13.80 -11.07 23.23
C ALA A 21 -12.92 -12.13 22.53
N GLY A 22 -11.59 -12.02 22.63
CA GLY A 22 -10.63 -12.94 22.02
C GLY A 22 -10.25 -12.63 20.59
N ASP A 23 -10.72 -11.50 20.03
CA ASP A 23 -10.35 -11.07 18.66
C ASP A 23 -8.93 -10.53 18.63
N ALA A 24 -8.15 -10.96 17.64
CA ALA A 24 -6.83 -10.41 17.37
C ALA A 24 -6.94 -9.01 16.74
N VAL A 25 -6.18 -8.06 17.25
CA VAL A 25 -6.09 -6.68 16.75
C VAL A 25 -4.63 -6.33 16.56
N GLY A 26 -4.26 -5.89 15.37
CA GLY A 26 -2.94 -5.39 15.03
C GLY A 26 -2.95 -3.87 14.86
N SER A 27 -2.05 -3.16 15.53
CA SER A 27 -1.87 -1.72 15.38
C SER A 27 -0.48 -1.42 14.85
N PHE A 28 -0.39 -0.56 13.84
CA PHE A 28 0.87 -0.17 13.22
C PHE A 28 0.73 1.18 12.51
N SER A 29 1.85 1.73 12.05
CA SER A 29 1.87 2.96 11.26
C SER A 29 2.55 2.73 9.92
N VAL A 30 2.01 3.36 8.88
CA VAL A 30 2.52 3.31 7.52
C VAL A 30 2.96 4.70 7.09
N ALA A 31 4.19 4.81 6.62
CA ALA A 31 4.75 6.01 6.02
C ALA A 31 4.49 5.97 4.50
N VAL A 32 3.79 6.97 4.00
CA VAL A 32 3.45 7.14 2.59
C VAL A 32 4.22 8.35 2.05
N ASP A 33 5.00 8.15 1.01
CA ASP A 33 5.71 9.25 0.36
C ASP A 33 4.72 10.13 -0.39
N GLY A 34 4.64 11.39 0.01
CA GLY A 34 3.84 12.41 -0.63
C GLY A 34 4.54 13.04 -1.84
N PRO A 35 3.86 13.94 -2.55
CA PRO A 35 4.45 14.68 -3.66
C PRO A 35 5.61 15.55 -3.16
N LYS A 36 6.63 15.71 -4.01
CA LYS A 36 7.73 16.61 -3.71
C LYS A 36 7.21 18.05 -3.66
N GLY A 37 7.56 18.77 -2.61
CA GLY A 37 7.29 20.19 -2.49
C GLY A 37 7.98 21.00 -3.59
N ARG A 38 7.52 22.24 -3.78
CA ARG A 38 8.06 23.17 -4.81
C ARG A 38 9.57 23.39 -4.70
N ASN A 39 10.13 23.24 -3.51
CA ASN A 39 11.57 23.39 -3.22
C ASN A 39 12.33 22.05 -3.24
N GLY A 40 11.71 20.96 -3.73
CA GLY A 40 12.32 19.62 -3.73
C GLY A 40 12.26 18.89 -2.38
N GLU A 41 11.62 19.46 -1.38
CA GLU A 41 11.43 18.83 -0.07
C GLU A 41 10.55 17.59 -0.20
N LYS A 42 10.97 16.53 0.48
CA LYS A 42 10.18 15.29 0.57
C LYS A 42 9.18 15.45 1.70
N HIS A 43 7.92 15.23 1.38
CA HIS A 43 6.86 15.13 2.36
C HIS A 43 6.51 13.64 2.56
N THR A 44 6.33 13.24 3.81
CA THR A 44 5.93 11.88 4.17
C THR A 44 4.74 11.97 5.10
N ASP A 45 3.65 11.31 4.72
CA ASP A 45 2.44 11.21 5.52
C ASP A 45 2.47 9.92 6.34
N PHE A 46 2.08 10.02 7.61
CA PHE A 46 2.02 8.88 8.52
C PHE A 46 0.57 8.52 8.82
N PHE A 47 0.18 7.31 8.46
CA PHE A 47 -1.14 6.78 8.71
C PHE A 47 -1.11 5.77 9.84
N ARG A 48 -1.91 6.00 10.88
CA ARG A 48 -2.17 4.99 11.89
C ARG A 48 -3.19 3.99 11.36
N VAL A 49 -2.86 2.71 11.44
CA VAL A 49 -3.66 1.62 10.89
C VAL A 49 -3.97 0.62 11.97
N THR A 50 -5.22 0.17 11.99
CA THR A 50 -5.68 -0.93 12.82
C THR A 50 -6.23 -2.02 11.90
N ALA A 51 -5.78 -3.25 12.09
CA ALA A 51 -6.29 -4.43 11.40
C ALA A 51 -6.93 -5.39 12.41
N TRP A 52 -7.91 -6.17 11.97
CA TRP A 52 -8.68 -7.06 12.82
C TRP A 52 -8.59 -8.52 12.37
N ARG A 53 -8.61 -9.42 13.34
CA ARG A 53 -8.72 -10.87 13.13
C ARG A 53 -7.68 -11.39 12.12
N LYS A 54 -8.14 -12.10 11.10
CA LYS A 54 -7.27 -12.71 10.07
C LYS A 54 -6.40 -11.71 9.32
N THR A 55 -6.90 -10.51 9.08
CA THR A 55 -6.10 -9.45 8.44
C THR A 55 -4.94 -9.02 9.33
N ALA A 56 -5.15 -8.89 10.64
CA ALA A 56 -4.10 -8.56 11.60
C ALA A 56 -3.05 -9.67 11.68
N GLU A 57 -3.46 -10.92 11.76
CA GLU A 57 -2.57 -12.10 11.78
C GLU A 57 -1.76 -12.20 10.50
N PHE A 58 -2.40 -11.99 9.34
CA PHE A 58 -1.72 -11.98 8.05
C PHE A 58 -0.65 -10.90 7.97
N ILE A 59 -0.98 -9.65 8.33
CA ILE A 59 -0.02 -8.55 8.25
C ILE A 59 1.14 -8.79 9.23
N SER A 60 0.85 -9.18 10.47
CA SER A 60 1.87 -9.46 11.49
C SER A 60 2.80 -10.63 11.10
N GLY A 61 2.29 -11.63 10.40
CA GLY A 61 3.07 -12.81 10.01
C GLY A 61 3.98 -12.59 8.79
N TRP A 62 3.62 -11.64 7.90
CA TRP A 62 4.29 -11.49 6.61
C TRP A 62 5.02 -10.17 6.44
N PHE A 63 4.68 -9.13 7.21
CA PHE A 63 5.25 -7.80 7.06
C PHE A 63 5.98 -7.36 8.31
N HIS A 64 7.17 -6.79 8.12
CA HIS A 64 8.04 -6.29 9.16
C HIS A 64 8.33 -4.80 8.95
N LYS A 65 8.94 -4.17 9.91
CA LYS A 65 9.42 -2.79 9.81
C LYS A 65 10.20 -2.57 8.52
N GLY A 66 9.79 -1.57 7.74
CA GLY A 66 10.44 -1.18 6.49
C GLY A 66 9.88 -1.84 5.24
N ASP A 67 9.06 -2.90 5.38
CA ASP A 67 8.43 -3.56 4.24
C ASP A 67 7.39 -2.67 3.58
N MET A 68 7.28 -2.80 2.26
CA MET A 68 6.28 -2.12 1.46
C MET A 68 4.96 -2.88 1.52
N ILE A 69 3.87 -2.19 1.83
CA ILE A 69 2.53 -2.75 1.92
C ILE A 69 1.52 -1.87 1.21
N ALA A 70 0.56 -2.46 0.51
CA ALA A 70 -0.64 -1.76 0.08
C ALA A 70 -1.84 -2.21 0.92
N LEU A 71 -2.60 -1.24 1.37
CA LEU A 71 -3.76 -1.44 2.23
C LEU A 71 -5.00 -0.85 1.59
N CYS A 72 -6.10 -1.57 1.71
CA CYS A 72 -7.44 -1.10 1.39
C CYS A 72 -8.29 -1.20 2.64
N GLY A 73 -9.04 -0.15 2.95
CA GLY A 73 -9.88 -0.10 4.13
C GLY A 73 -10.69 1.19 4.22
N SER A 74 -11.09 1.55 5.41
CA SER A 74 -11.88 2.74 5.71
C SER A 74 -11.18 3.66 6.71
N MET A 75 -11.42 4.97 6.58
CA MET A 75 -10.88 5.97 7.49
C MET A 75 -11.92 6.30 8.56
N HIS A 76 -11.52 6.28 9.81
CA HIS A 76 -12.36 6.62 10.94
C HIS A 76 -11.76 7.80 11.72
N CYS A 77 -12.64 8.66 12.19
CA CYS A 77 -12.30 9.78 13.03
C CYS A 77 -12.77 9.49 14.47
N ARG A 78 -11.88 9.66 15.43
CA ARG A 78 -12.21 9.54 16.85
C ARG A 78 -11.79 10.80 17.58
N GLU A 79 -12.73 11.38 18.30
CA GLU A 79 -12.43 12.47 19.24
C GLU A 79 -11.95 11.89 20.57
N TYR A 80 -10.91 12.48 21.12
CA TYR A 80 -10.42 12.17 22.45
C TYR A 80 -9.96 13.44 23.16
N THR A 81 -9.96 13.40 24.48
CA THR A 81 -9.44 14.50 25.29
C THR A 81 -8.00 14.16 25.70
N ASP A 82 -7.06 15.05 25.42
CA ASP A 82 -5.68 14.87 25.84
C ASP A 82 -5.53 15.12 27.36
N ASN A 83 -4.35 14.81 27.89
CA ASN A 83 -4.06 14.98 29.32
C ASN A 83 -4.13 16.44 29.79
N SER A 84 -4.15 17.40 28.87
CA SER A 84 -4.28 18.83 29.11
C SER A 84 -5.75 19.31 29.06
N GLY A 85 -6.71 18.40 28.86
CA GLY A 85 -8.15 18.71 28.79
C GLY A 85 -8.61 19.23 27.43
N ASN A 86 -7.77 19.24 26.39
CA ASN A 86 -8.13 19.72 25.07
C ASN A 86 -8.76 18.58 24.24
N ARG A 87 -9.84 18.88 23.52
CA ARG A 87 -10.40 17.96 22.53
C ARG A 87 -9.47 17.86 21.33
N ARG A 88 -9.11 16.62 20.99
CA ARG A 88 -8.30 16.29 19.81
C ARG A 88 -8.99 15.24 18.97
N THR A 89 -8.69 15.28 17.70
CA THR A 89 -9.21 14.34 16.70
C THR A 89 -8.08 13.43 16.25
N ALA A 90 -8.28 12.13 16.37
CA ALA A 90 -7.40 11.11 15.80
C ALA A 90 -8.05 10.48 14.57
N TRP A 91 -7.31 10.44 13.48
CA TRP A 91 -7.71 9.75 12.27
C TRP A 91 -6.99 8.41 12.22
N GLU A 92 -7.75 7.34 12.09
CA GLU A 92 -7.25 5.98 12.06
C GLU A 92 -7.87 5.23 10.88
N MET A 93 -7.03 4.50 10.15
CA MET A 93 -7.49 3.61 9.08
C MET A 93 -7.77 2.23 9.65
N THR A 94 -8.94 1.68 9.36
CA THR A 94 -9.20 0.26 9.57
C THR A 94 -8.90 -0.48 8.26
N ALA A 95 -7.92 -1.36 8.29
CA ALA A 95 -7.51 -2.13 7.12
C ALA A 95 -8.38 -3.38 6.96
N ASP A 96 -9.04 -3.50 5.82
CA ASP A 96 -9.84 -4.66 5.44
C ASP A 96 -9.00 -5.69 4.69
N ARG A 97 -8.09 -5.22 3.83
CA ARG A 97 -7.21 -6.05 2.99
C ARG A 97 -5.81 -5.49 2.94
N ALA A 98 -4.83 -6.39 2.86
CA ALA A 98 -3.42 -6.07 2.67
C ALA A 98 -2.88 -6.85 1.46
N PHE A 99 -1.99 -6.20 0.71
CA PHE A 99 -1.38 -6.76 -0.49
C PHE A 99 0.13 -6.55 -0.45
N PHE A 100 0.86 -7.51 -1.00
CA PHE A 100 2.30 -7.37 -1.20
C PHE A 100 2.57 -6.37 -2.33
N CYS A 101 3.52 -5.48 -2.10
CA CYS A 101 3.97 -4.48 -3.07
C CYS A 101 5.47 -4.61 -3.28
N GLY A 102 5.84 -5.01 -4.47
CA GLY A 102 7.24 -5.20 -4.82
C GLY A 102 7.80 -6.55 -4.40
N GLY A 103 8.79 -7.02 -5.15
CA GLY A 103 9.57 -8.20 -4.79
C GLY A 103 10.32 -7.95 -3.50
N LYS A 104 10.55 -9.02 -2.75
CA LYS A 104 11.44 -9.07 -1.60
C LYS A 104 12.74 -8.37 -1.98
N ASN A 105 13.14 -7.36 -1.20
CA ASN A 105 14.32 -6.55 -1.46
C ASN A 105 15.51 -7.38 -1.89
N ASP A 106 15.80 -7.39 -3.17
CA ASP A 106 17.17 -7.53 -3.63
C ASP A 106 17.88 -6.20 -3.34
N ALA A 107 18.33 -6.04 -2.12
CA ALA A 107 19.37 -5.10 -1.81
C ALA A 107 20.62 -5.61 -2.53
N GLY A 108 20.74 -5.33 -3.81
CA GLY A 108 21.94 -5.69 -4.54
C GLY A 108 21.83 -5.96 -6.03
N SER A 109 20.78 -5.57 -6.73
CA SER A 109 20.84 -5.57 -8.21
C SER A 109 19.98 -4.48 -8.82
N THR A 110 20.46 -3.23 -8.74
CA THR A 110 20.07 -2.18 -9.66
C THR A 110 20.82 -2.36 -10.98
N LYS A 111 20.48 -3.38 -11.74
CA LYS A 111 20.59 -3.27 -13.19
C LYS A 111 19.26 -2.71 -13.70
N ARG A 112 19.18 -1.40 -13.68
CA ARG A 112 18.22 -0.67 -14.51
C ARG A 112 18.52 -1.11 -15.95
N PRO A 113 17.57 -1.68 -16.71
CA PRO A 113 17.80 -1.91 -18.13
C PRO A 113 18.13 -0.56 -18.76
N THR A 114 19.29 -0.46 -19.37
CA THR A 114 19.71 0.70 -20.11
C THR A 114 18.76 0.83 -21.31
N ALA A 115 18.37 2.04 -21.68
CA ALA A 115 17.42 2.34 -22.76
C ALA A 115 17.79 1.74 -24.15
N GLY A 116 18.90 1.06 -24.27
CA GLY A 116 19.34 0.35 -25.47
C GLY A 116 18.88 -1.11 -25.58
N GLU A 117 18.33 -1.68 -24.51
CA GLU A 117 17.96 -3.12 -24.50
C GLU A 117 16.53 -3.38 -24.99
N PHE A 118 15.77 -2.31 -25.23
CA PHE A 118 14.42 -2.38 -25.82
C PHE A 118 14.38 -2.16 -27.34
N ALA A 119 15.55 -2.08 -27.99
CA ALA A 119 15.66 -1.75 -29.42
C ALA A 119 15.95 -2.95 -30.31
N GLN A 120 15.36 -4.12 -30.03
CA GLN A 120 15.23 -5.15 -31.06
C GLN A 120 13.80 -5.71 -31.01
N PRO A 121 12.97 -5.37 -32.00
CA PRO A 121 11.77 -6.15 -32.25
C PRO A 121 12.27 -7.52 -32.74
N ALA A 122 12.04 -8.56 -31.95
CA ALA A 122 12.08 -9.92 -32.47
C ALA A 122 11.04 -9.97 -33.60
N ALA A 123 11.52 -10.15 -34.81
CA ALA A 123 10.67 -10.49 -35.94
C ALA A 123 10.04 -11.85 -35.64
N THR A 124 8.83 -11.85 -35.14
CA THR A 124 7.93 -12.97 -35.26
C THR A 124 6.86 -12.55 -36.28
N ASP A 125 7.04 -13.05 -37.49
CA ASP A 125 6.06 -13.09 -38.58
C ASP A 125 4.83 -13.89 -38.16
N ASP A 126 4.00 -13.31 -37.28
CA ASP A 126 2.69 -13.93 -36.97
C ASP A 126 1.63 -12.90 -36.59
N PHE A 127 1.74 -11.70 -37.16
CA PHE A 127 0.59 -10.81 -37.24
C PHE A 127 -0.13 -11.07 -38.55
N ALA A 128 -1.18 -11.89 -38.49
CA ALA A 128 -2.16 -11.95 -39.56
C ALA A 128 -2.74 -10.55 -39.75
N VAL A 129 -2.48 -9.97 -40.92
CA VAL A 129 -3.12 -8.74 -41.35
C VAL A 129 -4.61 -9.04 -41.44
N ILE A 130 -5.41 -8.45 -40.53
CA ILE A 130 -6.86 -8.48 -40.64
C ILE A 130 -7.20 -7.55 -41.81
N ASP A 131 -7.67 -8.14 -42.90
CA ASP A 131 -8.15 -7.42 -44.08
C ASP A 131 -9.41 -6.64 -43.66
N ASP A 132 -9.36 -5.31 -43.72
CA ASP A 132 -10.43 -4.39 -43.34
C ASP A 132 -11.69 -4.43 -44.24
N ASN A 133 -11.86 -5.49 -44.99
CA ASN A 133 -12.95 -5.62 -45.97
C ASN A 133 -13.99 -6.70 -45.67
N GLU A 134 -14.03 -7.23 -44.45
CA GLU A 134 -15.10 -8.14 -44.08
C GLU A 134 -16.11 -7.45 -43.17
N TYR A 135 -17.24 -7.13 -43.76
CA TYR A 135 -18.50 -6.64 -43.24
C TYR A 135 -18.71 -6.84 -41.75
N LEU A 136 -18.67 -5.74 -40.99
CA LEU A 136 -19.29 -5.66 -39.69
C LEU A 136 -20.79 -5.59 -39.84
N PRO A 137 -21.56 -6.53 -39.32
CA PRO A 137 -23.02 -6.47 -39.37
C PRO A 137 -23.52 -5.52 -38.27
N PHE A 138 -23.72 -4.29 -38.65
CA PHE A 138 -24.55 -3.34 -37.90
C PHE A 138 -25.74 -2.92 -38.74
#